data_1851de561680ddf133cc5c0856a61367
#
_entry.id   1851de561680ddf133cc5c0856a61367
#
_cell.length_a   1.000
_cell.length_b   1.000
_cell.length_c   1.000
_cell.angle_alpha   90.00
_cell.angle_beta   90.00
_cell.angle_gamma   90.00
#
_symmetry.space_group_name_H-M   'P 1'
#
loop_
_entity.id
_entity.type
_entity.pdbx_description
1 polymer ?
#
loop_
_entity_poly.entity_id
_entity_poly.type
_entity_poly.pdbx_seq_one_letter_code
_entity_poly.pdbx_strand_id
1 'polypeptide(L)'
;MRTVVVLMDTLKRNMMEVYNNETWVKTPNITKFSKEAVTFDYHWVGAAPCMPARRDILTGRLNFLERSWGPIEPFDITLPKVLSEKNVFSHIVTDHPHYFR
;
A
#
# COMPACT_ATOMS: atom_id res chain seq x y z
N MET A 1 -2.35 0.14 20.65
CA MET A 1 -2.64 -0.59 19.38
C MET A 1 -1.44 -0.42 18.45
N ARG A 2 -1.05 -1.45 17.73
CA ARG A 2 0.03 -1.40 16.74
C ARG A 2 -0.52 -1.81 15.37
N THR A 3 -0.18 -1.08 14.34
CA THR A 3 -0.59 -1.39 12.95
C THR A 3 0.65 -1.54 12.11
N VAL A 4 0.69 -2.58 11.29
CA VAL A 4 1.74 -2.80 10.30
C VAL A 4 1.07 -2.86 8.93
N VAL A 5 1.55 -2.02 8.01
CA VAL A 5 1.13 -2.04 6.60
C VAL A 5 2.27 -2.61 5.78
N VAL A 6 2.01 -3.70 5.06
CA VAL A 6 2.99 -4.31 4.15
C VAL A 6 2.51 -4.06 2.73
N LEU A 7 3.26 -3.23 1.99
CA LEU A 7 2.99 -2.93 0.59
C LEU A 7 4.03 -3.64 -0.28
N MET A 8 3.56 -4.54 -1.12
CA MET A 8 4.41 -5.33 -2.01
C MET A 8 4.24 -4.82 -3.44
N ASP A 9 5.28 -4.16 -3.96
CA ASP A 9 5.30 -3.69 -5.34
C ASP A 9 5.32 -4.87 -6.33
N THR A 10 4.63 -4.71 -7.43
CA THR A 10 4.61 -5.67 -8.56
C THR A 10 4.02 -7.05 -8.25
N LEU A 11 3.61 -7.32 -7.01
CA LEU A 11 2.95 -8.57 -6.66
C LEU A 11 1.52 -8.58 -7.21
N LYS A 12 1.29 -9.40 -8.22
CA LYS A 12 -0.04 -9.55 -8.83
C LYS A 12 -0.93 -10.47 -7.99
N ARG A 13 -2.21 -10.15 -7.90
CA ARG A 13 -3.22 -10.95 -7.20
C ARG A 13 -3.20 -12.43 -7.61
N ASN A 14 -3.13 -12.70 -8.90
CA ASN A 14 -3.13 -14.06 -9.44
C ASN A 14 -1.84 -14.87 -9.19
N MET A 15 -0.81 -14.24 -8.61
CA MET A 15 0.41 -14.91 -8.16
C MET A 15 0.32 -15.39 -6.70
N MET A 16 -0.74 -15.06 -5.99
CA MET A 16 -0.95 -15.49 -4.60
C MET A 16 -1.90 -16.71 -4.56
N GLU A 17 -1.49 -17.77 -3.86
CA GLU A 17 -2.29 -19.00 -3.74
C GLU A 17 -3.68 -18.77 -3.16
N VAL A 18 -3.83 -17.76 -2.29
CA VAL A 18 -5.13 -17.38 -1.69
C VAL A 18 -6.17 -16.93 -2.72
N TYR A 19 -5.73 -16.44 -3.88
CA TYR A 19 -6.60 -16.00 -4.98
C TYR A 19 -6.54 -16.90 -6.21
N ASN A 20 -5.52 -17.72 -6.34
CA ASN A 20 -5.31 -18.60 -7.47
C ASN A 20 -4.53 -19.85 -7.05
N ASN A 21 -5.25 -20.94 -6.83
CA ASN A 21 -4.66 -22.21 -6.40
C ASN A 21 -3.82 -22.91 -7.50
N GLU A 22 -3.94 -22.48 -8.75
CA GLU A 22 -3.16 -22.99 -9.89
C GLU A 22 -1.85 -22.21 -10.11
N THR A 23 -1.58 -21.17 -9.32
CA THR A 23 -0.33 -20.41 -9.47
C THR A 23 0.90 -21.29 -9.20
N TRP A 24 1.95 -21.11 -10.00
CA TRP A 24 3.24 -21.72 -9.76
C TRP A 24 4.04 -21.04 -8.64
N VAL A 25 3.67 -19.81 -8.27
CA VAL A 25 4.29 -19.05 -7.17
C VAL A 25 3.77 -19.59 -5.84
N LYS A 26 4.68 -20.00 -4.97
CA LYS A 26 4.32 -20.52 -3.65
C LYS A 26 4.34 -19.39 -2.60
N THR A 27 3.19 -19.17 -1.99
CA THR A 27 2.98 -18.13 -0.96
C THR A 27 2.43 -18.71 0.35
N PRO A 28 3.08 -19.74 0.95
CA PRO A 28 2.51 -20.51 2.05
C PRO A 28 2.25 -19.64 3.31
N ASN A 29 3.08 -18.64 3.57
CA ASN A 29 2.90 -17.76 4.73
C ASN A 29 1.71 -16.82 4.55
N ILE A 30 1.50 -16.28 3.35
CA ILE A 30 0.32 -15.46 3.02
C ILE A 30 -0.94 -16.33 3.11
N THR A 31 -0.90 -17.53 2.56
CA THR A 31 -1.99 -18.51 2.61
C THR A 31 -2.32 -18.92 4.05
N LYS A 32 -1.30 -19.10 4.90
CA LYS A 32 -1.52 -19.37 6.33
C LYS A 32 -2.19 -18.19 7.02
N PHE A 33 -1.65 -16.99 6.80
CA PHE A 33 -2.17 -15.76 7.40
C PHE A 33 -3.61 -15.48 6.97
N SER A 34 -3.97 -15.72 5.72
CA SER A 34 -5.32 -15.48 5.20
C SER A 34 -6.41 -16.27 5.90
N LYS A 35 -6.07 -17.42 6.53
CA LYS A 35 -7.02 -18.24 7.29
C LYS A 35 -7.49 -17.57 8.60
N GLU A 36 -6.72 -16.63 9.09
CA GLU A 36 -6.97 -15.89 10.34
C GLU A 36 -7.28 -14.40 10.08
N ALA A 37 -7.39 -14.01 8.82
CA ALA A 37 -7.55 -12.64 8.37
C ALA A 37 -8.75 -12.46 7.44
N VAL A 38 -9.16 -11.21 7.24
CA VAL A 38 -10.16 -10.88 6.22
C VAL A 38 -9.46 -10.78 4.87
N THR A 39 -9.92 -11.55 3.89
CA THR A 39 -9.47 -11.48 2.50
C THR A 39 -10.49 -10.72 1.67
N PHE A 40 -10.03 -9.70 0.93
CA PHE A 40 -10.88 -8.89 0.06
C PHE A 40 -10.79 -9.38 -1.39
N ASP A 41 -11.90 -9.85 -1.94
CA ASP A 41 -11.98 -10.26 -3.34
C ASP A 41 -12.10 -9.07 -4.30
N TYR A 42 -12.73 -8.00 -3.85
CA TYR A 42 -12.98 -6.79 -4.62
C TYR A 42 -12.38 -5.57 -3.92
N HIS A 43 -11.07 -5.41 -4.06
CA HIS A 43 -10.36 -4.24 -3.58
C HIS A 43 -9.74 -3.50 -4.78
N TRP A 44 -10.13 -2.26 -4.98
CA TRP A 44 -9.75 -1.47 -6.13
C TRP A 44 -8.67 -0.45 -5.77
N VAL A 45 -7.75 -0.22 -6.70
CA VAL A 45 -6.78 0.88 -6.57
C VAL A 45 -7.44 2.19 -6.99
N GLY A 46 -7.11 3.27 -6.28
CA GLY A 46 -7.57 4.61 -6.66
C GLY A 46 -6.80 5.16 -7.84
N ALA A 47 -5.51 4.90 -7.92
CA ALA A 47 -4.64 5.36 -8.99
C ALA A 47 -3.52 4.36 -9.30
N ALA A 48 -2.92 4.49 -10.47
CA ALA A 48 -1.78 3.70 -10.97
C ALA A 48 -0.86 4.62 -11.80
N PRO A 49 0.42 4.27 -12.00
CA PRO A 49 1.15 3.14 -11.41
C PRO A 49 1.63 3.41 -9.98
N CYS A 50 2.86 3.01 -9.63
CA CYS A 50 3.38 2.93 -8.27
C CYS A 50 3.24 4.22 -7.44
N MET A 51 3.74 5.37 -7.91
CA MET A 51 3.73 6.60 -7.10
C MET A 51 2.34 7.19 -6.90
N PRO A 52 1.46 7.29 -7.91
CA PRO A 52 0.08 7.67 -7.69
C PRO A 52 -0.63 6.81 -6.66
N ALA A 53 -0.50 5.48 -6.73
CA ALA A 53 -1.10 4.56 -5.76
C ALA A 53 -0.54 4.78 -4.33
N ARG A 54 0.77 5.01 -4.19
CA ARG A 54 1.39 5.31 -2.90
C ARG A 54 0.91 6.63 -2.31
N ARG A 55 0.71 7.64 -3.15
CA ARG A 55 0.10 8.90 -2.70
C ARG A 55 -1.31 8.69 -2.19
N ASP A 56 -2.14 7.92 -2.91
CA ASP A 56 -3.48 7.58 -2.44
C ASP A 56 -3.45 6.94 -1.05
N ILE A 57 -2.55 5.99 -0.84
CA ILE A 57 -2.39 5.30 0.45
C ILE A 57 -1.95 6.26 1.55
N LEU A 58 -1.00 7.15 1.26
CA LEU A 58 -0.45 8.05 2.28
C LEU A 58 -1.30 9.28 2.54
N THR A 59 -2.06 9.78 1.56
CA THR A 59 -2.83 11.01 1.69
C THR A 59 -4.33 10.77 1.85
N GLY A 60 -4.83 9.59 1.51
CA GLY A 60 -6.26 9.29 1.47
C GLY A 60 -7.01 10.01 0.34
N ARG A 61 -6.30 10.54 -0.65
CA ARG A 61 -6.85 11.27 -1.79
C ARG A 61 -6.61 10.52 -3.09
N LEU A 62 -7.51 10.67 -4.04
CA LEU A 62 -7.36 10.09 -5.38
C LEU A 62 -6.42 10.95 -6.23
N ASN A 63 -5.19 10.49 -6.40
CA ASN A 63 -4.13 11.23 -7.09
C ASN A 63 -4.51 11.68 -8.51
N PHE A 64 -5.22 10.84 -9.25
CA PHE A 64 -5.60 11.13 -10.63
C PHE A 64 -6.55 12.34 -10.77
N LEU A 65 -7.23 12.74 -9.70
CA LEU A 65 -8.07 13.94 -9.67
C LEU A 65 -7.27 15.22 -9.45
N GLU A 66 -6.06 15.10 -8.92
CA GLU A 66 -5.28 16.26 -8.47
C GLU A 66 -4.03 16.50 -9.33
N ARG A 67 -3.36 15.43 -9.77
CA ARG A 67 -2.11 15.56 -10.52
C ARG A 67 -1.67 14.27 -11.23
N SER A 68 -0.66 14.43 -12.08
CA SER A 68 0.06 13.35 -12.77
C SER A 68 1.02 12.61 -11.83
N TRP A 69 1.80 11.69 -12.37
CA TRP A 69 2.85 10.96 -11.66
C TRP A 69 3.87 11.92 -11.02
N GLY A 70 4.21 11.65 -9.78
CA GLY A 70 5.19 12.45 -9.04
C GLY A 70 5.38 11.95 -7.60
N PRO A 71 6.40 12.45 -6.90
CA PRO A 71 6.67 12.10 -5.51
C PRO A 71 5.63 12.68 -4.55
N ILE A 72 5.79 12.36 -3.27
CA ILE A 72 5.13 13.09 -2.18
C ILE A 72 5.74 14.48 -2.10
N GLU A 73 4.90 15.49 -2.07
CA GLU A 73 5.33 16.88 -2.03
C GLU A 73 5.23 17.46 -0.60
N PRO A 74 6.02 18.50 -0.26
CA PRO A 74 6.03 19.09 1.07
C PRO A 74 4.66 19.60 1.57
N PHE A 75 3.77 19.95 0.65
CA PHE A 75 2.42 20.42 0.96
C PHE A 75 1.38 19.27 1.08
N ASP A 76 1.77 18.03 0.78
CA ASP A 76 0.87 16.90 0.96
C ASP A 76 0.62 16.64 2.46
N ILE A 77 -0.65 16.55 2.83
CA ILE A 77 -1.04 16.13 4.16
C ILE A 77 -1.07 14.61 4.17
N THR A 78 -0.07 14.01 4.79
CA THR A 78 0.08 12.55 4.83
C THR A 78 -0.43 11.96 6.15
N LEU A 79 -0.86 10.71 6.12
CA LEU A 79 -1.26 9.97 7.31
C LEU A 79 -0.21 10.00 8.43
N PRO A 80 1.11 9.78 8.19
CA PRO A 80 2.13 9.92 9.22
C PRO A 80 2.16 11.31 9.86
N LYS A 81 1.95 12.38 9.10
CA LYS A 81 1.88 13.75 9.62
C LYS A 81 0.68 13.92 10.56
N VAL A 82 -0.49 13.50 10.13
CA VAL A 82 -1.72 13.54 10.94
C VAL A 82 -1.58 12.72 12.23
N LEU A 83 -0.97 11.54 12.14
CA LEU A 83 -0.72 10.68 13.30
C LEU A 83 0.26 11.31 14.28
N SER A 84 1.31 11.98 13.79
CA SER A 84 2.29 12.66 14.67
C SER A 84 1.66 13.79 15.46
N GLU A 85 0.70 14.52 14.90
CA GLU A 85 -0.09 15.54 15.62
C GLU A 85 -0.93 14.95 16.76
N LYS A 86 -1.17 13.64 16.73
CA LYS A 86 -1.86 12.87 17.78
C LYS A 86 -0.90 12.07 18.68
N ASN A 87 0.39 12.39 18.65
CA ASN A 87 1.43 11.66 19.38
C ASN A 87 1.50 10.16 19.04
N VAL A 88 1.14 9.78 17.81
CA VAL A 88 1.30 8.43 17.30
C VAL A 88 2.55 8.37 16.42
N PHE A 89 3.54 7.61 16.85
CA PHE A 89 4.76 7.40 16.10
C PHE A 89 4.51 6.53 14.86
N SER A 90 5.03 6.96 13.72
CA SER A 90 4.99 6.24 12.46
C SER A 90 6.40 6.04 11.91
N HIS A 91 6.66 4.87 11.33
CA HIS A 91 7.94 4.56 10.72
C HIS A 91 7.70 3.93 9.34
N ILE A 92 8.41 4.40 8.33
CA ILE A 92 8.39 3.83 6.98
C ILE A 92 9.74 3.18 6.71
N VAL A 93 9.71 1.91 6.30
CA VAL A 93 10.87 1.20 5.75
C VAL A 93 10.57 0.96 4.28
N THR A 94 11.40 1.47 3.39
CA THR A 94 11.20 1.35 1.95
C THR A 94 12.53 1.33 1.21
N ASP A 95 12.57 0.58 0.12
CA ASP A 95 13.65 0.58 -0.86
C ASP A 95 13.34 1.49 -2.07
N HIS A 96 12.17 2.17 -2.04
CA HIS A 96 11.68 2.96 -3.16
C HIS A 96 12.00 4.46 -2.96
N PRO A 97 13.07 4.99 -3.61
CA PRO A 97 13.55 6.35 -3.37
C PRO A 97 12.58 7.43 -3.84
N HIS A 98 11.71 7.13 -4.80
CA HIS A 98 10.79 8.09 -5.41
C HIS A 98 9.65 8.56 -4.51
N TYR A 99 9.57 8.10 -3.25
CA TYR A 99 8.61 8.68 -2.30
C TYR A 99 8.83 10.17 -2.07
N PHE A 100 10.09 10.61 -2.11
CA PHE A 100 10.49 11.95 -1.69
C PHE A 100 11.22 12.73 -2.79
N ARG A 101 11.36 12.15 -3.98
CA ARG A 101 12.02 12.81 -5.14
C ARG A 101 11.56 12.21 -6.47
#